data_bf26e0a880e89a099ac8865e77586daf
#
_entry.id   bf26e0a880e89a099ac8865e77586daf
#
_cell.length_a   1.000
_cell.length_b   1.000
_cell.length_c   1.000
_cell.angle_alpha   90.00
_cell.angle_beta   90.00
_cell.angle_gamma   90.00
#
_symmetry.space_group_name_H-M   'P 1'
#
loop_
_entity.id
_entity.type
_entity.pdbx_description
1 polymer ?
#
loop_
_entity_poly.entity_id
_entity_poly.type
_entity_poly.pdbx_seq_one_letter_code
_entity_poly.pdbx_strand_id
1 'polypeptide(L)'
;MFDCLALLSILVTAGLLLATPAFHQIAETGHATTRLVSRASAALQAALLPLALAFGIDVAIGLASSAGGFVAGLAGCGFIVGAVLIWYVLPACAAKRRNRTEDAMEAEDKRQSLEDRIVQALTELRVILPGAQALFGFQVSAVLTDSFHTLSASSAAVHLASMGLVVVAIILLIAPATYHRIAASGNADEAVLQYTVTMMLPAVGLIALGLVGDAYVTVRMITDSFLLAIMLGMIAALGFFALLYVLPLAARRKRQQEQGHAIGSVR
;
A
#
# COMPACT_ATOMS: atom_id res chain seq x y z
N MET A 1 13.72 10.18 17.90
CA MET A 1 12.70 9.21 18.36
C MET A 1 11.37 9.42 17.64
N PHE A 2 10.82 10.64 17.58
CA PHE A 2 9.55 10.92 16.89
C PHE A 2 9.62 10.65 15.39
N ASP A 3 10.72 10.99 14.73
CA ASP A 3 10.95 10.71 13.30
C ASP A 3 10.89 9.21 12.96
N CYS A 4 11.46 8.36 13.83
CA CYS A 4 11.38 6.90 13.66
C CYS A 4 9.94 6.39 13.83
N LEU A 5 9.16 7.00 14.71
CA LEU A 5 7.76 6.63 14.91
C LEU A 5 6.90 7.07 13.71
N ALA A 6 7.11 8.26 13.16
CA ALA A 6 6.47 8.74 11.96
C ALA A 6 6.79 7.82 10.76
N LEU A 7 8.07 7.48 10.57
CA LEU A 7 8.52 6.57 9.51
C LEU A 7 7.87 5.18 9.65
N LEU A 8 7.84 4.61 10.86
CA LEU A 8 7.20 3.32 11.10
C LEU A 8 5.70 3.37 10.77
N SER A 9 5.03 4.47 11.14
CA SER A 9 3.62 4.68 10.84
C SER A 9 3.35 4.76 9.34
N ILE A 10 4.21 5.43 8.57
CA ILE A 10 4.16 5.49 7.11
C ILE A 10 4.37 4.11 6.49
N LEU A 11 5.33 3.33 6.97
CA LEU A 11 5.58 1.97 6.48
C LEU A 11 4.40 1.03 6.72
N VAL A 12 3.79 1.10 7.90
CA VAL A 12 2.58 0.32 8.21
C VAL A 12 1.43 0.73 7.29
N THR A 13 1.24 2.03 7.08
CA THR A 13 0.23 2.55 6.14
C THR A 13 0.46 2.02 4.74
N ALA A 14 1.67 2.15 4.21
CA ALA A 14 2.03 1.66 2.89
C ALA A 14 1.82 0.13 2.76
N GLY A 15 2.20 -0.64 3.79
CA GLY A 15 1.98 -2.09 3.82
C GLY A 15 0.52 -2.47 3.71
N LEU A 16 -0.35 -1.82 4.48
CA LEU A 16 -1.80 -2.06 4.45
C LEU A 16 -2.42 -1.68 3.10
N LEU A 17 -2.01 -0.57 2.51
CA LEU A 17 -2.50 -0.13 1.20
C LEU A 17 -2.03 -1.06 0.08
N LEU A 18 -0.76 -1.44 0.06
CA LEU A 18 -0.20 -2.34 -0.96
C LEU A 18 -0.71 -3.79 -0.81
N ALA A 19 -1.09 -4.21 0.40
CA ALA A 19 -1.66 -5.54 0.62
C ALA A 19 -3.01 -5.74 -0.09
N THR A 20 -3.80 -4.69 -0.28
CA THR A 20 -5.12 -4.77 -0.90
C THR A 20 -5.08 -5.31 -2.34
N PRO A 21 -4.32 -4.71 -3.30
CA PRO A 21 -4.21 -5.24 -4.65
C PRO A 21 -3.53 -6.63 -4.70
N ALA A 22 -2.51 -6.87 -3.86
CA ALA A 22 -1.87 -8.17 -3.78
C ALA A 22 -2.85 -9.26 -3.32
N PHE A 23 -3.66 -8.97 -2.30
CA PHE A 23 -4.69 -9.88 -1.82
C PHE A 23 -5.75 -10.16 -2.88
N HIS A 24 -6.21 -9.14 -3.60
CA HIS A 24 -7.19 -9.28 -4.68
C HIS A 24 -6.68 -10.22 -5.77
N GLN A 25 -5.45 -10.04 -6.24
CA GLN A 25 -4.89 -10.85 -7.32
C GLN A 25 -4.55 -12.30 -6.88
N ILE A 26 -4.05 -12.48 -5.66
CA ILE A 26 -3.58 -13.80 -5.19
C ILE A 26 -4.73 -14.63 -4.60
N ALA A 27 -5.56 -14.04 -3.73
CA ALA A 27 -6.57 -14.76 -2.98
C ALA A 27 -7.93 -14.85 -3.69
N GLU A 28 -8.30 -13.80 -4.44
CA GLU A 28 -9.59 -13.70 -5.13
C GLU A 28 -9.50 -13.98 -6.63
N THR A 29 -8.29 -14.23 -7.15
CA THR A 29 -8.03 -14.50 -8.58
C THR A 29 -8.69 -13.48 -9.52
N GLY A 30 -8.70 -12.21 -9.11
CA GLY A 30 -9.25 -11.10 -9.88
C GLY A 30 -10.79 -11.00 -9.89
N HIS A 31 -11.50 -11.76 -9.04
CA HIS A 31 -12.95 -11.63 -8.90
C HIS A 31 -13.33 -10.66 -7.78
N ALA A 32 -14.22 -9.71 -8.05
CA ALA A 32 -14.77 -8.83 -7.02
C ALA A 32 -15.83 -9.60 -6.21
N THR A 33 -15.45 -9.97 -4.99
CA THR A 33 -16.36 -10.60 -4.04
C THR A 33 -16.76 -9.59 -2.95
N THR A 34 -17.94 -9.75 -2.34
CA THR A 34 -18.35 -8.92 -1.18
C THR A 34 -17.33 -9.01 -0.03
N ARG A 35 -16.67 -10.17 0.14
CA ARG A 35 -15.59 -10.37 1.12
C ARG A 35 -14.35 -9.55 0.78
N LEU A 36 -14.01 -9.42 -0.51
CA LEU A 36 -12.89 -8.58 -0.94
C LEU A 36 -13.18 -7.11 -0.61
N VAL A 37 -14.36 -6.60 -0.97
CA VAL A 37 -14.76 -5.22 -0.68
C VAL A 37 -14.71 -4.95 0.82
N SER A 38 -15.22 -5.87 1.66
CA SER A 38 -15.15 -5.74 3.12
C SER A 38 -13.71 -5.70 3.64
N ARG A 39 -12.83 -6.59 3.14
CA ARG A 39 -11.41 -6.62 3.56
C ARG A 39 -10.63 -5.41 3.06
N ALA A 40 -10.84 -4.98 1.82
CA ALA A 40 -10.24 -3.78 1.27
C ALA A 40 -10.65 -2.54 2.08
N SER A 41 -11.94 -2.42 2.42
CA SER A 41 -12.45 -1.35 3.29
C SER A 41 -11.83 -1.41 4.69
N ALA A 42 -11.69 -2.60 5.28
CA ALA A 42 -11.07 -2.77 6.58
C ALA A 42 -9.56 -2.42 6.55
N ALA A 43 -8.84 -2.84 5.51
CA ALA A 43 -7.41 -2.51 5.34
C ALA A 43 -7.22 -1.00 5.14
N LEU A 44 -8.05 -0.37 4.30
CA LEU A 44 -8.03 1.08 4.09
C LEU A 44 -8.31 1.83 5.40
N GLN A 45 -9.36 1.44 6.13
CA GLN A 45 -9.66 2.06 7.42
C GLN A 45 -8.53 1.86 8.42
N ALA A 46 -7.94 0.66 8.51
CA ALA A 46 -6.81 0.41 9.39
C ALA A 46 -5.57 1.24 9.02
N ALA A 47 -5.35 1.52 7.74
CA ALA A 47 -4.22 2.33 7.25
C ALA A 47 -4.36 3.82 7.62
N LEU A 48 -5.58 4.34 7.79
CA LEU A 48 -5.81 5.74 8.12
C LEU A 48 -5.30 6.13 9.51
N LEU A 49 -5.32 5.22 10.50
CA LEU A 49 -4.82 5.51 11.84
C LEU A 49 -3.31 5.77 11.90
N PRO A 50 -2.45 4.87 11.40
CA PRO A 50 -1.01 5.15 11.36
C PRO A 50 -0.68 6.35 10.46
N LEU A 51 -1.46 6.61 9.41
CA LEU A 51 -1.31 7.79 8.57
C LEU A 51 -1.60 9.09 9.34
N ALA A 52 -2.69 9.13 10.12
CA ALA A 52 -3.02 10.27 10.98
C ALA A 52 -1.91 10.52 12.01
N LEU A 53 -1.36 9.46 12.60
CA LEU A 53 -0.27 9.54 13.56
C LEU A 53 1.00 10.11 12.91
N ALA A 54 1.39 9.61 11.73
CA ALA A 54 2.54 10.10 10.99
C ALA A 54 2.42 11.62 10.72
N PHE A 55 1.33 12.04 10.11
CA PHE A 55 1.11 13.45 9.79
C PHE A 55 1.04 14.34 11.04
N GLY A 56 0.43 13.87 12.13
CA GLY A 56 0.40 14.63 13.38
C GLY A 56 1.78 14.82 14.00
N ILE A 57 2.65 13.80 13.91
CA ILE A 57 4.06 13.89 14.32
C ILE A 57 4.82 14.86 13.42
N ASP A 58 4.66 14.77 12.10
CA ASP A 58 5.33 15.64 11.14
C ASP A 58 4.93 17.11 11.34
N VAL A 59 3.64 17.38 11.61
CA VAL A 59 3.15 18.74 11.95
C VAL A 59 3.80 19.24 13.24
N ALA A 60 3.91 18.38 14.28
CA ALA A 60 4.55 18.75 15.52
C ALA A 60 6.05 19.04 15.34
N ILE A 61 6.77 18.21 14.56
CA ILE A 61 8.20 18.40 14.27
C ILE A 61 8.39 19.71 13.48
N GLY A 62 7.60 19.94 12.43
CA GLY A 62 7.70 21.14 11.59
C GLY A 62 7.45 22.44 12.35
N LEU A 63 6.55 22.43 13.33
CA LEU A 63 6.21 23.61 14.15
C LEU A 63 7.12 23.81 15.35
N ALA A 64 7.84 22.77 15.80
CA ALA A 64 8.63 22.82 17.02
C ALA A 64 9.70 23.93 17.02
N SER A 65 10.32 24.17 15.86
CA SER A 65 11.37 25.18 15.69
C SER A 65 10.85 26.63 15.67
N SER A 66 9.58 26.83 15.24
CA SER A 66 8.99 28.16 15.03
C SER A 66 8.03 28.58 16.15
N ALA A 67 7.24 27.64 16.69
CA ALA A 67 6.16 27.93 17.65
C ALA A 67 6.41 27.41 19.07
N GLY A 68 7.53 26.72 19.29
CA GLY A 68 7.86 26.09 20.56
C GLY A 68 7.15 24.74 20.78
N GLY A 69 7.76 23.87 21.60
CA GLY A 69 7.36 22.46 21.73
C GLY A 69 5.92 22.23 22.22
N PHE A 70 5.39 23.11 23.10
CA PHE A 70 4.02 22.99 23.59
C PHE A 70 2.97 23.26 22.50
N VAL A 71 3.13 24.34 21.76
CA VAL A 71 2.22 24.69 20.66
C VAL A 71 2.31 23.67 19.53
N ALA A 72 3.50 23.21 19.21
CA ALA A 72 3.74 22.17 18.22
C ALA A 72 3.05 20.84 18.59
N GLY A 73 3.16 20.43 19.86
CA GLY A 73 2.48 19.24 20.37
C GLY A 73 0.95 19.37 20.31
N LEU A 74 0.39 20.53 20.69
CA LEU A 74 -1.06 20.78 20.55
C LEU A 74 -1.53 20.71 19.10
N ALA A 75 -0.75 21.29 18.17
CA ALA A 75 -1.09 21.28 16.75
C ALA A 75 -1.06 19.85 16.17
N GLY A 76 -0.04 19.05 16.50
CA GLY A 76 0.04 17.66 16.10
C GLY A 76 -1.11 16.81 16.65
N CYS A 77 -1.41 16.94 17.95
CA CYS A 77 -2.55 16.27 18.58
C CYS A 77 -3.88 16.71 17.96
N GLY A 78 -4.07 18.02 17.72
CA GLY A 78 -5.25 18.57 17.07
C GLY A 78 -5.45 18.00 15.67
N PHE A 79 -4.36 17.83 14.91
CA PHE A 79 -4.41 17.20 13.60
C PHE A 79 -4.85 15.73 13.69
N ILE A 80 -4.27 14.94 14.59
CA ILE A 80 -4.64 13.54 14.79
C ILE A 80 -6.12 13.41 15.16
N VAL A 81 -6.57 14.20 16.13
CA VAL A 81 -7.98 14.19 16.56
C VAL A 81 -8.91 14.61 15.42
N GLY A 82 -8.57 15.67 14.69
CA GLY A 82 -9.34 16.14 13.53
C GLY A 82 -9.42 15.08 12.43
N ALA A 83 -8.31 14.42 12.10
CA ALA A 83 -8.27 13.34 11.12
C ALA A 83 -9.14 12.16 11.56
N VAL A 84 -9.04 11.71 12.82
CA VAL A 84 -9.87 10.63 13.37
C VAL A 84 -11.35 10.98 13.34
N LEU A 85 -11.73 12.21 13.71
CA LEU A 85 -13.12 12.67 13.64
C LEU A 85 -13.66 12.63 12.21
N ILE A 86 -12.90 13.18 11.26
CA ILE A 86 -13.30 13.25 9.84
C ILE A 86 -13.35 11.85 9.20
N TRP A 87 -12.37 11.00 9.48
CA TRP A 87 -12.22 9.72 8.78
C TRP A 87 -13.02 8.57 9.38
N TYR A 88 -13.34 8.64 10.68
CA TYR A 88 -14.07 7.56 11.37
C TYR A 88 -15.41 7.99 11.93
N VAL A 89 -15.47 9.11 12.64
CA VAL A 89 -16.70 9.49 13.37
C VAL A 89 -17.77 10.00 12.41
N LEU A 90 -17.42 10.90 11.48
CA LEU A 90 -18.40 11.43 10.52
C LEU A 90 -18.98 10.33 9.61
N PRO A 91 -18.18 9.43 8.99
CA PRO A 91 -18.73 8.34 8.19
C PRO A 91 -19.59 7.36 9.01
N ALA A 92 -19.18 7.04 10.27
CA ALA A 92 -19.95 6.17 11.13
C ALA A 92 -21.32 6.77 11.48
N CYS A 93 -21.37 8.09 11.74
CA CYS A 93 -22.62 8.80 11.97
C CYS A 93 -23.51 8.84 10.72
N ALA A 94 -22.91 9.02 9.53
CA ALA A 94 -23.62 9.01 8.26
C ALA A 94 -24.18 7.61 7.93
N ALA A 95 -23.40 6.54 8.14
CA ALA A 95 -23.81 5.16 7.92
C ALA A 95 -25.00 4.77 8.81
N LYS A 96 -25.00 5.20 10.08
CA LYS A 96 -26.10 4.94 11.01
C LYS A 96 -27.44 5.58 10.57
N ARG A 97 -27.37 6.67 9.78
CA ARG A 97 -28.54 7.29 9.15
C ARG A 97 -29.04 6.50 7.93
N ARG A 98 -28.13 5.87 7.18
CA ARG A 98 -28.43 5.16 5.92
C ARG A 98 -29.01 3.77 6.12
N ASN A 99 -28.55 3.01 7.13
CA ASN A 99 -29.06 1.68 7.46
C ASN A 99 -30.57 1.62 7.80
N ARG A 100 -31.24 2.76 7.87
CA ARG A 100 -32.72 2.81 8.03
C ARG A 100 -33.50 2.70 6.71
N THR A 101 -32.81 2.70 5.55
CA THR A 101 -33.49 2.81 4.25
C THR A 101 -33.14 1.67 3.26
N GLU A 102 -32.21 0.76 3.57
CA GLU A 102 -31.67 -0.21 2.60
C GLU A 102 -31.81 -1.69 3.02
N ASP A 103 -32.92 -2.06 3.70
CA ASP A 103 -33.24 -3.49 3.96
C ASP A 103 -33.85 -4.21 2.74
N ALA A 104 -33.64 -3.72 1.53
CA ALA A 104 -34.18 -4.32 0.32
C ALA A 104 -33.31 -4.13 -0.90
N MET A 105 -32.20 -4.86 -0.99
CA MET A 105 -31.62 -5.29 -2.27
C MET A 105 -30.61 -6.42 -2.03
N GLU A 106 -31.08 -7.66 -2.18
CA GLU A 106 -30.24 -8.85 -2.29
C GLU A 106 -29.21 -8.65 -3.40
N ALA A 107 -27.94 -8.79 -3.03
CA ALA A 107 -26.83 -8.75 -3.96
C ALA A 107 -26.88 -10.01 -4.84
N GLU A 108 -27.44 -9.87 -6.02
CA GLU A 108 -27.30 -10.81 -7.11
C GLU A 108 -25.80 -10.96 -7.40
N ASP A 109 -25.26 -12.16 -7.18
CA ASP A 109 -23.86 -12.53 -7.42
C ASP A 109 -23.60 -12.55 -8.94
N LYS A 110 -23.52 -11.33 -9.53
CA LYS A 110 -23.20 -11.17 -10.94
C LYS A 110 -21.78 -11.69 -11.16
N ARG A 111 -21.68 -12.82 -11.87
CA ARG A 111 -20.39 -13.28 -12.42
C ARG A 111 -19.77 -12.14 -13.20
N GLN A 112 -18.67 -11.60 -12.68
CA GLN A 112 -17.96 -10.49 -13.26
C GLN A 112 -17.48 -10.86 -14.67
N SER A 113 -17.83 -10.08 -15.68
CA SER A 113 -17.38 -10.32 -17.05
C SER A 113 -15.87 -10.20 -17.16
N LEU A 114 -15.26 -10.80 -18.18
CA LEU A 114 -13.81 -10.65 -18.44
C LEU A 114 -13.43 -9.18 -18.61
N GLU A 115 -14.31 -8.41 -19.26
CA GLU A 115 -14.12 -6.98 -19.48
C GLU A 115 -14.05 -6.22 -18.14
N ASP A 116 -14.97 -6.50 -17.21
CA ASP A 116 -14.97 -5.88 -15.88
C ASP A 116 -13.70 -6.21 -15.11
N ARG A 117 -13.20 -7.44 -15.20
CA ARG A 117 -11.94 -7.87 -14.57
C ARG A 117 -10.72 -7.14 -15.12
N ILE A 118 -10.66 -6.96 -16.45
CA ILE A 118 -9.59 -6.20 -17.10
C ILE A 118 -9.66 -4.73 -16.70
N VAL A 119 -10.84 -4.11 -16.74
CA VAL A 119 -11.06 -2.72 -16.32
C VAL A 119 -10.64 -2.54 -14.86
N GLN A 120 -11.00 -3.47 -13.98
CA GLN A 120 -10.61 -3.41 -12.56
C GLN A 120 -9.09 -3.52 -12.39
N ALA A 121 -8.43 -4.50 -13.03
CA ALA A 121 -6.98 -4.67 -12.95
C ALA A 121 -6.22 -3.43 -13.47
N LEU A 122 -6.67 -2.87 -14.60
CA LEU A 122 -6.09 -1.63 -15.13
C LEU A 122 -6.36 -0.41 -14.21
N THR A 123 -7.49 -0.40 -13.49
CA THR A 123 -7.79 0.65 -12.51
C THR A 123 -6.88 0.55 -11.30
N GLU A 124 -6.58 -0.66 -10.81
CA GLU A 124 -5.61 -0.87 -9.73
C GLU A 124 -4.22 -0.32 -10.12
N LEU A 125 -3.77 -0.57 -11.35
CA LEU A 125 -2.52 0.01 -11.86
C LEU A 125 -2.53 1.54 -11.85
N ARG A 126 -3.66 2.16 -12.24
CA ARG A 126 -3.82 3.62 -12.25
C ARG A 126 -3.77 4.24 -10.84
N VAL A 127 -4.11 3.48 -9.82
CA VAL A 127 -4.01 3.93 -8.41
C VAL A 127 -2.58 3.77 -7.89
N ILE A 128 -1.92 2.65 -8.20
CA ILE A 128 -0.56 2.34 -7.70
C ILE A 128 0.50 3.21 -8.39
N LEU A 129 0.36 3.42 -9.70
CA LEU A 129 1.37 4.10 -10.52
C LEU A 129 1.68 5.54 -10.05
N PRO A 130 0.71 6.44 -9.78
CA PRO A 130 1.00 7.75 -9.24
C PRO A 130 1.72 7.73 -7.89
N GLY A 131 1.38 6.75 -7.03
CA GLY A 131 2.08 6.54 -5.75
C GLY A 131 3.55 6.17 -5.95
N ALA A 132 3.84 5.25 -6.88
CA ALA A 132 5.20 4.88 -7.21
C ALA A 132 6.00 6.04 -7.85
N GLN A 133 5.36 6.83 -8.71
CA GLN A 133 5.97 8.03 -9.32
C GLN A 133 6.28 9.11 -8.27
N ALA A 134 5.37 9.34 -7.32
CA ALA A 134 5.60 10.26 -6.21
C ALA A 134 6.76 9.78 -5.34
N LEU A 135 6.81 8.49 -4.99
CA LEU A 135 7.91 7.90 -4.24
C LEU A 135 9.25 8.12 -4.97
N PHE A 136 9.30 7.81 -6.26
CA PHE A 136 10.49 8.06 -7.09
C PHE A 136 10.89 9.54 -7.09
N GLY A 137 9.93 10.46 -7.22
CA GLY A 137 10.17 11.89 -7.15
C GLY A 137 10.80 12.33 -5.82
N PHE A 138 10.32 11.79 -4.70
CA PHE A 138 10.93 12.03 -3.38
C PHE A 138 12.33 11.46 -3.27
N GLN A 139 12.58 10.26 -3.78
CA GLN A 139 13.92 9.64 -3.81
C GLN A 139 14.91 10.48 -4.61
N VAL A 140 14.52 10.97 -5.80
CA VAL A 140 15.34 11.90 -6.60
C VAL A 140 15.60 13.20 -5.84
N SER A 141 14.56 13.77 -5.22
CA SER A 141 14.71 15.00 -4.44
C SER A 141 15.69 14.83 -3.27
N ALA A 142 15.69 13.68 -2.61
CA ALA A 142 16.60 13.37 -1.52
C ALA A 142 18.09 13.40 -1.97
N VAL A 143 18.39 12.88 -3.17
CA VAL A 143 19.75 12.90 -3.74
C VAL A 143 20.27 14.33 -3.98
N LEU A 144 19.38 15.29 -4.20
CA LEU A 144 19.71 16.69 -4.46
C LEU A 144 19.94 17.51 -3.18
N THR A 145 19.78 16.90 -2.00
CA THR A 145 19.96 17.58 -0.71
C THR A 145 21.42 17.49 -0.23
N ASP A 146 21.88 18.49 0.51
CA ASP A 146 23.20 18.47 1.13
C ASP A 146 23.35 17.28 2.09
N SER A 147 22.27 16.87 2.75
CA SER A 147 22.25 15.71 3.65
C SER A 147 22.62 14.40 2.94
N PHE A 148 22.32 14.25 1.65
CA PHE A 148 22.71 13.06 0.88
C PHE A 148 24.24 12.94 0.77
N HIS A 149 24.93 14.05 0.60
CA HIS A 149 26.41 14.08 0.49
C HIS A 149 27.12 13.75 1.81
N THR A 150 26.41 13.78 2.93
CA THR A 150 26.96 13.35 4.24
C THR A 150 26.74 11.86 4.53
N LEU A 151 25.99 11.15 3.67
CA LEU A 151 25.77 9.71 3.81
C LEU A 151 27.06 8.91 3.65
N SER A 152 27.14 7.79 4.37
CA SER A 152 28.15 6.78 4.09
C SER A 152 27.96 6.20 2.68
N ALA A 153 29.04 5.77 2.02
CA ALA A 153 28.97 5.16 0.69
C ALA A 153 27.98 3.97 0.63
N SER A 154 27.89 3.18 1.72
CA SER A 154 26.94 2.07 1.81
C SER A 154 25.47 2.54 1.87
N SER A 155 25.17 3.59 2.64
CA SER A 155 23.82 4.15 2.71
C SER A 155 23.40 4.80 1.40
N ALA A 156 24.30 5.53 0.75
CA ALA A 156 24.06 6.08 -0.57
C ALA A 156 23.79 4.99 -1.62
N ALA A 157 24.56 3.90 -1.60
CA ALA A 157 24.34 2.76 -2.50
C ALA A 157 22.97 2.08 -2.26
N VAL A 158 22.56 1.92 -0.99
CA VAL A 158 21.22 1.38 -0.66
C VAL A 158 20.13 2.30 -1.20
N HIS A 159 20.25 3.63 -1.03
CA HIS A 159 19.25 4.57 -1.56
C HIS A 159 19.16 4.51 -3.09
N LEU A 160 20.29 4.50 -3.79
CA LEU A 160 20.32 4.39 -5.25
C LEU A 160 19.75 3.05 -5.74
N ALA A 161 20.02 1.95 -5.02
CA ALA A 161 19.41 0.65 -5.31
C ALA A 161 17.90 0.69 -5.11
N SER A 162 17.40 1.28 -4.01
CA SER A 162 15.97 1.48 -3.72
C SER A 162 15.28 2.26 -4.83
N MET A 163 15.90 3.35 -5.26
CA MET A 163 15.41 4.16 -6.38
C MET A 163 15.35 3.34 -7.68
N GLY A 164 16.37 2.52 -7.96
CA GLY A 164 16.39 1.61 -9.11
C GLY A 164 15.25 0.58 -9.07
N LEU A 165 14.96 0.01 -7.89
CA LEU A 165 13.83 -0.92 -7.71
C LEU A 165 12.48 -0.25 -8.01
N VAL A 166 12.29 0.98 -7.56
CA VAL A 166 11.06 1.75 -7.83
C VAL A 166 10.94 2.09 -9.32
N VAL A 167 12.02 2.44 -10.01
CA VAL A 167 12.03 2.65 -11.48
C VAL A 167 11.60 1.38 -12.21
N VAL A 168 12.17 0.22 -11.85
CA VAL A 168 11.77 -1.07 -12.44
C VAL A 168 10.29 -1.36 -12.18
N ALA A 169 9.81 -1.09 -10.96
CA ALA A 169 8.38 -1.24 -10.64
C ALA A 169 7.49 -0.37 -11.52
N ILE A 170 7.86 0.91 -11.73
CA ILE A 170 7.12 1.83 -12.61
C ILE A 170 7.07 1.27 -14.06
N ILE A 171 8.18 0.76 -14.57
CA ILE A 171 8.22 0.14 -15.91
C ILE A 171 7.25 -1.05 -15.97
N LEU A 172 7.27 -1.93 -14.96
CA LEU A 172 6.36 -3.08 -14.91
C LEU A 172 4.88 -2.65 -14.82
N LEU A 173 4.57 -1.57 -14.10
CA LEU A 173 3.20 -1.05 -13.98
C LEU A 173 2.69 -0.40 -15.27
N ILE A 174 3.57 0.16 -16.10
CA ILE A 174 3.21 0.76 -17.39
C ILE A 174 3.02 -0.30 -18.48
N ALA A 175 3.78 -1.40 -18.41
CA ALA A 175 3.82 -2.43 -19.45
C ALA A 175 2.43 -3.00 -19.83
N PRO A 176 1.49 -3.29 -18.90
CA PRO A 176 0.16 -3.79 -19.24
C PRO A 176 -0.67 -2.83 -20.08
N ALA A 177 -0.61 -1.52 -19.82
CA ALA A 177 -1.33 -0.53 -20.58
C ALA A 177 -0.81 -0.46 -22.03
N THR A 178 0.50 -0.57 -22.20
CA THR A 178 1.15 -0.62 -23.51
C THR A 178 0.78 -1.91 -24.26
N TYR A 179 0.82 -3.06 -23.57
CA TYR A 179 0.43 -4.34 -24.14
C TYR A 179 -1.03 -4.34 -24.63
N HIS A 180 -1.96 -3.84 -23.81
CA HIS A 180 -3.36 -3.74 -24.15
C HIS A 180 -3.60 -2.90 -25.43
N ARG A 181 -2.84 -1.81 -25.61
CA ARG A 181 -2.96 -0.94 -26.78
C ARG A 181 -2.34 -1.52 -28.05
N ILE A 182 -1.13 -2.09 -27.94
CA ILE A 182 -0.34 -2.51 -29.10
C ILE A 182 -0.68 -3.95 -29.51
N ALA A 183 -0.69 -4.89 -28.56
CA ALA A 183 -0.86 -6.31 -28.86
C ALA A 183 -2.35 -6.72 -28.98
N ALA A 184 -3.20 -6.20 -28.06
CA ALA A 184 -4.62 -6.54 -28.04
C ALA A 184 -5.51 -5.55 -28.82
N SER A 185 -4.95 -4.50 -29.41
CA SER A 185 -5.69 -3.45 -30.15
C SER A 185 -6.89 -2.89 -29.37
N GLY A 186 -6.79 -2.86 -28.04
CA GLY A 186 -7.85 -2.39 -27.15
C GLY A 186 -8.95 -3.42 -26.84
N ASN A 187 -8.85 -4.65 -27.35
CA ASN A 187 -9.83 -5.70 -27.11
C ASN A 187 -9.65 -6.33 -25.71
N ALA A 188 -10.77 -6.79 -25.11
CA ALA A 188 -10.74 -7.56 -23.89
C ALA A 188 -10.30 -9.00 -24.20
N ASP A 189 -9.08 -9.35 -23.77
CA ASP A 189 -8.48 -10.67 -23.97
C ASP A 189 -7.96 -11.19 -22.60
N GLU A 190 -8.14 -12.49 -22.37
CA GLU A 190 -7.60 -13.18 -21.16
C GLU A 190 -6.07 -13.01 -21.05
N ALA A 191 -5.36 -12.93 -22.20
CA ALA A 191 -3.93 -12.66 -22.22
C ALA A 191 -3.58 -11.29 -21.61
N VAL A 192 -4.40 -10.26 -21.84
CA VAL A 192 -4.24 -8.92 -21.24
C VAL A 192 -4.35 -9.01 -19.73
N LEU A 193 -5.37 -9.71 -19.23
CA LEU A 193 -5.58 -9.88 -17.78
C LEU A 193 -4.40 -10.60 -17.13
N GLN A 194 -3.99 -11.73 -17.70
CA GLN A 194 -2.87 -12.51 -17.17
C GLN A 194 -1.55 -11.73 -17.21
N TYR A 195 -1.29 -11.01 -18.31
CA TYR A 195 -0.11 -10.15 -18.40
C TYR A 195 -0.12 -9.06 -17.35
N THR A 196 -1.28 -8.41 -17.13
CA THR A 196 -1.45 -7.37 -16.11
C THR A 196 -1.13 -7.88 -14.70
N VAL A 197 -1.70 -9.03 -14.33
CA VAL A 197 -1.45 -9.65 -13.01
C VAL A 197 0.01 -10.04 -12.84
N THR A 198 0.62 -10.63 -13.90
CA THR A 198 2.02 -11.07 -13.88
C THR A 198 2.99 -9.90 -13.70
N MET A 199 2.69 -8.73 -14.25
CA MET A 199 3.54 -7.53 -14.09
C MET A 199 3.28 -6.80 -12.77
N MET A 200 2.03 -6.75 -12.32
CA MET A 200 1.63 -6.00 -11.13
C MET A 200 2.19 -6.59 -9.83
N LEU A 201 2.14 -7.90 -9.65
CA LEU A 201 2.59 -8.55 -8.42
C LEU A 201 4.07 -8.31 -8.10
N PRO A 202 5.03 -8.53 -9.02
CA PRO A 202 6.42 -8.18 -8.76
C PRO A 202 6.63 -6.67 -8.60
N ALA A 203 5.90 -5.83 -9.34
CA ALA A 203 6.03 -4.37 -9.20
C ALA A 203 5.70 -3.89 -7.78
N VAL A 204 4.62 -4.38 -7.19
CA VAL A 204 4.25 -4.07 -5.79
C VAL A 204 5.32 -4.53 -4.81
N GLY A 205 5.93 -5.71 -5.04
CA GLY A 205 7.05 -6.21 -4.24
C GLY A 205 8.30 -5.33 -4.34
N LEU A 206 8.61 -4.85 -5.55
CA LEU A 206 9.76 -3.95 -5.77
C LEU A 206 9.55 -2.58 -5.11
N ILE A 207 8.33 -2.03 -5.14
CA ILE A 207 7.98 -0.81 -4.39
C ILE A 207 8.20 -1.03 -2.89
N ALA A 208 7.72 -2.14 -2.35
CA ALA A 208 7.89 -2.47 -0.94
C ALA A 208 9.38 -2.58 -0.55
N LEU A 209 10.20 -3.22 -1.39
CA LEU A 209 11.65 -3.30 -1.17
C LEU A 209 12.33 -1.93 -1.25
N GLY A 210 11.90 -1.07 -2.20
CA GLY A 210 12.37 0.31 -2.27
C GLY A 210 12.07 1.08 -0.98
N LEU A 211 10.84 0.99 -0.47
CA LEU A 211 10.44 1.59 0.81
C LEU A 211 11.26 1.07 2.00
N VAL A 212 11.57 -0.22 2.04
CA VAL A 212 12.43 -0.82 3.08
C VAL A 212 13.84 -0.24 3.03
N GLY A 213 14.41 -0.08 1.82
CA GLY A 213 15.73 0.51 1.66
C GLY A 213 15.76 1.98 2.08
N ASP A 214 14.77 2.77 1.71
CA ASP A 214 14.65 4.17 2.14
C ASP A 214 14.47 4.28 3.65
N ALA A 215 13.68 3.38 4.26
CA ALA A 215 13.54 3.31 5.71
C ALA A 215 14.87 3.00 6.40
N TYR A 216 15.65 2.05 5.87
CA TYR A 216 16.99 1.76 6.37
C TYR A 216 17.88 3.00 6.35
N VAL A 217 17.91 3.72 5.21
CA VAL A 217 18.75 4.93 5.07
C VAL A 217 18.30 6.00 6.06
N THR A 218 16.99 6.23 6.16
CA THR A 218 16.42 7.22 7.09
C THR A 218 16.77 6.92 8.54
N VAL A 219 16.61 5.65 8.98
CA VAL A 219 16.97 5.24 10.34
C VAL A 219 18.47 5.41 10.58
N ARG A 220 19.31 5.09 9.61
CA ARG A 220 20.78 5.33 9.68
C ARG A 220 21.09 6.80 9.88
N MET A 221 20.42 7.69 9.15
CA MET A 221 20.61 9.14 9.29
C MET A 221 20.21 9.65 10.66
N ILE A 222 19.06 9.19 11.18
CA ILE A 222 18.50 9.69 12.45
C ILE A 222 19.26 9.15 13.67
N THR A 223 19.64 7.87 13.65
CA THR A 223 20.17 7.17 14.85
C THR A 223 21.67 6.93 14.82
N ASP A 224 22.30 7.10 13.68
CA ASP A 224 23.68 6.68 13.37
C ASP A 224 23.99 5.21 13.75
N SER A 225 22.96 4.40 13.99
CA SER A 225 23.06 3.01 14.39
C SER A 225 22.83 2.07 13.23
N PHE A 226 23.88 1.35 12.81
CA PHE A 226 23.79 0.31 11.78
C PHE A 226 22.89 -0.84 12.20
N LEU A 227 22.98 -1.28 13.44
CA LEU A 227 22.18 -2.40 13.95
C LEU A 227 20.69 -2.07 13.97
N LEU A 228 20.32 -0.90 14.47
CA LEU A 228 18.91 -0.47 14.49
C LEU A 228 18.33 -0.34 13.07
N ALA A 229 19.09 0.21 12.14
CA ALA A 229 18.64 0.36 10.75
C ALA A 229 18.40 -1.01 10.08
N ILE A 230 19.29 -1.97 10.27
CA ILE A 230 19.11 -3.34 9.75
C ILE A 230 17.90 -4.02 10.44
N MET A 231 17.81 -3.95 11.76
CA MET A 231 16.70 -4.62 12.47
C MET A 231 15.34 -4.08 12.03
N LEU A 232 15.16 -2.76 11.96
CA LEU A 232 13.91 -2.14 11.50
C LEU A 232 13.65 -2.41 10.02
N GLY A 233 14.67 -2.37 9.17
CA GLY A 233 14.57 -2.74 7.77
C GLY A 233 14.13 -4.20 7.57
N MET A 234 14.71 -5.14 8.33
CA MET A 234 14.31 -6.54 8.27
C MET A 234 12.88 -6.77 8.78
N ILE A 235 12.49 -6.13 9.88
CA ILE A 235 11.11 -6.19 10.38
C ILE A 235 10.13 -5.67 9.32
N ALA A 236 10.44 -4.54 8.69
CA ALA A 236 9.62 -3.99 7.62
C ALA A 236 9.56 -4.92 6.41
N ALA A 237 10.70 -5.48 5.97
CA ALA A 237 10.76 -6.42 4.85
C ALA A 237 9.92 -7.68 5.11
N LEU A 238 10.05 -8.28 6.30
CA LEU A 238 9.25 -9.44 6.70
C LEU A 238 7.76 -9.10 6.81
N GLY A 239 7.42 -7.91 7.33
CA GLY A 239 6.06 -7.42 7.40
C GLY A 239 5.44 -7.25 6.00
N PHE A 240 6.13 -6.59 5.07
CA PHE A 240 5.69 -6.47 3.68
C PHE A 240 5.56 -7.84 3.01
N PHE A 241 6.53 -8.73 3.17
CA PHE A 241 6.47 -10.08 2.59
C PHE A 241 5.25 -10.85 3.12
N ALA A 242 5.00 -10.80 4.43
CA ALA A 242 3.85 -11.43 5.03
C ALA A 242 2.53 -10.86 4.48
N LEU A 243 2.40 -9.52 4.45
CA LEU A 243 1.18 -8.84 3.99
C LEU A 243 0.91 -9.05 2.50
N LEU A 244 1.95 -8.97 1.66
CA LEU A 244 1.80 -8.99 0.21
C LEU A 244 1.67 -10.41 -0.37
N TYR A 245 2.30 -11.41 0.26
CA TYR A 245 2.40 -12.74 -0.31
C TYR A 245 1.88 -13.84 0.62
N VAL A 246 2.34 -13.90 1.89
CA VAL A 246 2.01 -15.02 2.78
C VAL A 246 0.52 -15.04 3.12
N LEU A 247 -0.06 -13.92 3.54
CA LEU A 247 -1.47 -13.81 3.91
C LEU A 247 -2.42 -14.08 2.72
N PRO A 248 -2.21 -13.50 1.52
CA PRO A 248 -3.05 -13.82 0.36
C PRO A 248 -2.95 -15.30 -0.06
N LEU A 249 -1.75 -15.88 -0.07
CA LEU A 249 -1.56 -17.29 -0.41
C LEU A 249 -2.22 -18.23 0.62
N ALA A 250 -2.11 -17.93 1.91
CA ALA A 250 -2.77 -18.68 2.96
C ALA A 250 -4.30 -18.62 2.82
N ALA A 251 -4.85 -17.46 2.53
CA ALA A 251 -6.27 -17.26 2.28
C ALA A 251 -6.76 -18.03 1.04
N ARG A 252 -5.96 -18.05 -0.03
CA ARG A 252 -6.26 -18.83 -1.24
C ARG A 252 -6.31 -20.34 -0.96
N ARG A 253 -5.31 -20.88 -0.23
CA ARG A 253 -5.27 -22.30 0.15
C ARG A 253 -6.49 -22.70 0.99
N LYS A 254 -6.88 -21.88 1.97
CA LYS A 254 -8.05 -22.15 2.79
C LYS A 254 -9.33 -22.25 1.97
N ARG A 255 -9.53 -21.37 0.99
CA ARG A 255 -10.70 -21.41 0.09
C ARG A 255 -10.74 -22.66 -0.77
N GLN A 256 -9.61 -23.09 -1.31
CA GLN A 256 -9.53 -24.32 -2.11
C GLN A 256 -9.93 -25.55 -1.29
N GLN A 257 -9.56 -25.61 0.00
CA GLN A 257 -9.95 -26.67 0.91
C GLN A 257 -11.45 -26.65 1.20
N GLU A 258 -12.04 -25.47 1.45
CA GLU A 258 -13.48 -25.32 1.70
C GLU A 258 -14.31 -25.77 0.48
N GLN A 259 -13.89 -25.40 -0.73
CA GLN A 259 -14.54 -25.83 -1.98
C GLN A 259 -14.41 -27.34 -2.23
N GLY A 260 -13.24 -27.93 -1.97
CA GLY A 260 -13.03 -29.37 -2.09
C GLY A 260 -13.92 -30.18 -1.14
N HIS A 261 -14.13 -29.71 0.09
CA HIS A 261 -15.02 -30.38 1.06
C HIS A 261 -16.49 -30.27 0.65
N ALA A 262 -16.93 -29.11 0.12
CA ALA A 262 -18.30 -28.91 -0.33
C ALA A 262 -18.68 -29.85 -1.50
N ILE A 263 -17.76 -30.10 -2.44
CA ILE A 263 -17.97 -31.01 -3.56
C ILE A 263 -17.95 -32.48 -3.10
N GLY A 264 -17.11 -32.82 -2.11
CA GLY A 264 -17.04 -34.20 -1.55
C GLY A 264 -18.26 -34.60 -0.71
N SER A 265 -18.99 -33.63 -0.14
CA SER A 265 -20.19 -33.87 0.69
C SER A 265 -21.49 -34.03 -0.12
N VAL A 266 -21.45 -33.76 -1.43
CA VAL A 266 -22.60 -33.89 -2.36
C VAL A 266 -22.58 -35.22 -3.15
N ARG A 267 -21.52 -36.01 -3.00
CA ARG A 267 -21.43 -37.40 -3.52
C ARG A 267 -21.72 -38.40 -2.43
#